data_412640a21c90d4d682ddd420c85222be
#
_entry.id   412640a21c90d4d682ddd420c85222be
#
_cell.length_a   1.000
_cell.length_b   1.000
_cell.length_c   1.000
_cell.angle_alpha   90.00
_cell.angle_beta   90.00
_cell.angle_gamma   90.00
#
_symmetry.space_group_name_H-M   'P 1'
#
loop_
_entity.id
_entity.type
_entity.pdbx_description
1 polymer ?
#
loop_
_entity_poly.entity_id
_entity_poly.type
_entity_poly.pdbx_seq_one_letter_code
_entity_poly.pdbx_strand_id
1 'polypeptide(L)'
;SVDAFRRQIGDSALRERFAREADVFFRACALGIWHSDGGSVTPRHVEYYNAIYHKGNPVPSILFWELSTAVADYPGFTPPGFFTRMLAYDKVVGGTLSRRFADLMTLMLLLFAAVDDVVSEEEAGFAGLCADALIGLCEKEGLSAGKPPLDVTEFVTRRSPSPEQSTAPAGEKKAEEKAEETEAEEKASSLEE
;
A
#
# COMPACT_ATOMS: atom_id res chain seq x y z
N SER A 1 -10.32 5.83 16.61
CA SER A 1 -9.25 6.46 17.41
C SER A 1 -8.96 7.89 17.00
N VAL A 2 -8.76 8.21 15.70
CA VAL A 2 -8.50 9.57 15.20
C VAL A 2 -9.63 10.53 15.55
N ASP A 3 -10.88 10.16 15.29
CA ASP A 3 -12.05 10.97 15.64
C ASP A 3 -12.26 11.10 17.14
N ALA A 4 -11.90 10.07 17.92
CA ALA A 4 -11.93 10.17 19.36
C ALA A 4 -10.93 11.20 19.87
N PHE A 5 -9.69 11.20 19.34
CA PHE A 5 -8.69 12.21 19.68
C PHE A 5 -9.09 13.60 19.18
N ARG A 6 -9.59 13.71 17.94
CA ARG A 6 -10.09 14.96 17.38
C ARG A 6 -11.16 15.62 18.26
N ARG A 7 -12.07 14.83 18.86
CA ARG A 7 -13.10 15.33 19.78
C ARG A 7 -12.55 15.87 21.09
N GLN A 8 -11.37 15.43 21.51
CA GLN A 8 -10.67 15.92 22.72
C GLN A 8 -10.02 17.30 22.48
N ILE A 9 -9.83 17.71 21.22
CA ILE A 9 -9.26 19.00 20.88
C ILE A 9 -10.35 20.07 21.02
N GLY A 10 -10.25 20.90 22.06
CA GLY A 10 -11.22 21.97 22.32
C GLY A 10 -11.14 23.11 21.31
N ASP A 11 -9.94 23.44 20.84
CA ASP A 11 -9.69 24.51 19.86
C ASP A 11 -10.08 24.06 18.44
N SER A 12 -10.92 24.87 17.75
CA SER A 12 -11.42 24.54 16.42
C SER A 12 -10.33 24.60 15.34
N ALA A 13 -9.41 25.56 15.40
CA ALA A 13 -8.33 25.71 14.43
C ALA A 13 -7.32 24.55 14.54
N LEU A 14 -6.99 24.14 15.77
CA LEU A 14 -6.18 22.95 16.01
C LEU A 14 -6.87 21.68 15.54
N ARG A 15 -8.18 21.56 15.69
CA ARG A 15 -8.97 20.42 15.23
C ARG A 15 -8.97 20.31 13.71
N GLU A 16 -9.12 21.42 13.01
CA GLU A 16 -9.05 21.46 11.54
C GLU A 16 -7.64 21.15 11.04
N ARG A 17 -6.62 21.73 11.68
CA ARG A 17 -5.21 21.42 11.35
C ARG A 17 -4.92 19.94 11.52
N PHE A 18 -5.34 19.36 12.63
CA PHE A 18 -5.20 17.93 12.88
C PHE A 18 -5.90 17.10 11.79
N ALA A 19 -7.12 17.46 11.39
CA ALA A 19 -7.85 16.75 10.36
C ALA A 19 -7.11 16.77 9.00
N ARG A 20 -6.55 17.93 8.62
CA ARG A 20 -5.74 18.06 7.39
C ARG A 20 -4.46 17.25 7.47
N GLU A 21 -3.72 17.33 8.58
CA GLU A 21 -2.49 16.55 8.76
C GLU A 21 -2.77 15.04 8.71
N ALA A 22 -3.85 14.57 9.33
CA ALA A 22 -4.26 13.18 9.31
C ALA A 22 -4.65 12.72 7.89
N ASP A 23 -5.39 13.53 7.14
CA ASP A 23 -5.80 13.21 5.77
C ASP A 23 -4.58 13.07 4.83
N VAL A 24 -3.65 14.02 4.87
CA VAL A 24 -2.40 13.93 4.08
C VAL A 24 -1.60 12.69 4.49
N PHE A 25 -1.48 12.43 5.79
CA PHE A 25 -0.75 11.27 6.30
C PHE A 25 -1.33 9.95 5.80
N PHE A 26 -2.66 9.77 5.88
CA PHE A 26 -3.29 8.53 5.42
C PHE A 26 -3.14 8.32 3.91
N ARG A 27 -3.24 9.38 3.10
CA ARG A 27 -2.98 9.29 1.67
C ARG A 27 -1.53 8.94 1.37
N ALA A 28 -0.57 9.55 2.09
CA ALA A 28 0.84 9.22 1.95
C ALA A 28 1.14 7.76 2.31
N CYS A 29 0.52 7.23 3.36
CA CYS A 29 0.64 5.83 3.74
C CYS A 29 0.04 4.88 2.70
N ALA A 30 -1.13 5.20 2.14
CA ALA A 30 -1.73 4.42 1.07
C ALA A 30 -0.84 4.38 -0.18
N LEU A 31 -0.31 5.54 -0.58
CA LEU A 31 0.65 5.64 -1.69
C LEU A 31 1.94 4.86 -1.40
N GLY A 32 2.47 4.96 -0.18
CA GLY A 32 3.68 4.26 0.23
C GLY A 32 3.54 2.75 0.10
N ILE A 33 2.39 2.19 0.50
CA ILE A 33 2.15 0.76 0.39
C ILE A 33 1.96 0.32 -1.07
N TRP A 34 1.22 1.09 -1.88
CA TRP A 34 1.00 0.79 -3.30
C TRP A 34 2.25 0.95 -4.19
N HIS A 35 3.26 1.66 -3.71
CA HIS A 35 4.56 1.80 -4.38
C HIS A 35 5.63 0.85 -3.86
N SER A 36 5.38 0.16 -2.75
CA SER A 36 6.41 -0.66 -2.09
C SER A 36 6.88 -1.83 -2.94
N ASP A 37 6.02 -2.39 -3.78
CA ASP A 37 6.33 -3.47 -4.72
C ASP A 37 6.75 -2.98 -6.13
N GLY A 38 6.96 -1.67 -6.31
CA GLY A 38 7.27 -1.04 -7.58
C GLY A 38 6.05 -0.84 -8.49
N GLY A 39 4.85 -1.09 -7.99
CA GLY A 39 3.59 -0.90 -8.70
C GLY A 39 3.25 0.58 -8.94
N SER A 40 2.32 0.82 -9.86
CA SER A 40 1.79 2.15 -10.14
C SER A 40 0.39 2.31 -9.56
N VAL A 41 0.12 3.49 -9.00
CA VAL A 41 -1.19 3.83 -8.49
C VAL A 41 -2.20 3.97 -9.64
N THR A 42 -3.30 3.25 -9.56
CA THR A 42 -4.38 3.22 -10.55
C THR A 42 -5.65 3.91 -10.01
N PRO A 43 -6.62 4.27 -10.85
CA PRO A 43 -7.92 4.74 -10.39
C PRO A 43 -8.62 3.79 -9.40
N ARG A 44 -8.44 2.46 -9.57
CA ARG A 44 -8.99 1.45 -8.65
C ARG A 44 -8.46 1.62 -7.23
N HIS A 45 -7.17 1.94 -7.05
CA HIS A 45 -6.58 2.22 -5.74
C HIS A 45 -7.27 3.41 -5.06
N VAL A 46 -7.49 4.48 -5.81
CA VAL A 46 -8.15 5.70 -5.28
C VAL A 46 -9.60 5.42 -4.92
N GLU A 47 -10.33 4.69 -5.74
CA GLU A 47 -11.72 4.28 -5.46
C GLU A 47 -11.78 3.41 -4.20
N TYR A 48 -10.86 2.46 -4.05
CA TYR A 48 -10.77 1.59 -2.89
C TYR A 48 -10.46 2.37 -1.61
N TYR A 49 -9.49 3.30 -1.65
CA TYR A 49 -9.19 4.20 -0.54
C TYR A 49 -10.45 4.98 -0.11
N ASN A 50 -11.13 5.58 -1.08
CA ASN A 50 -12.34 6.35 -0.81
C ASN A 50 -13.48 5.50 -0.23
N ALA A 51 -13.63 4.26 -0.67
CA ALA A 51 -14.62 3.34 -0.14
C ALA A 51 -14.38 2.99 1.33
N ILE A 52 -13.11 2.88 1.73
CA ILE A 52 -12.73 2.54 3.11
C ILE A 52 -12.74 3.77 4.02
N TYR A 53 -12.10 4.87 3.57
CA TYR A 53 -11.73 5.97 4.45
C TYR A 53 -12.59 7.24 4.25
N HIS A 54 -13.05 7.52 3.04
CA HIS A 54 -13.81 8.73 2.67
C HIS A 54 -15.22 8.45 2.16
N LYS A 55 -15.88 7.45 2.70
CA LYS A 55 -17.24 7.08 2.32
C LYS A 55 -18.20 8.28 2.46
N GLY A 56 -18.65 8.81 1.34
CA GLY A 56 -19.57 9.96 1.27
C GLY A 56 -18.91 11.31 0.96
N ASN A 57 -17.58 11.43 1.04
CA ASN A 57 -16.85 12.62 0.58
C ASN A 57 -15.52 12.20 -0.06
N PRO A 58 -15.53 11.66 -1.29
CA PRO A 58 -14.36 11.08 -1.92
C PRO A 58 -13.26 12.12 -2.16
N VAL A 59 -12.03 11.74 -1.89
CA VAL A 59 -10.84 12.53 -2.22
C VAL A 59 -10.64 12.49 -3.73
N PRO A 60 -10.51 13.64 -4.41
CA PRO A 60 -10.22 13.68 -5.84
C PRO A 60 -8.89 13.01 -6.19
N SER A 61 -8.86 12.29 -7.31
CA SER A 61 -7.66 11.57 -7.76
C SER A 61 -6.44 12.47 -7.93
N ILE A 62 -6.63 13.74 -8.34
CA ILE A 62 -5.53 14.70 -8.49
C ILE A 62 -4.73 14.87 -7.21
N LEU A 63 -5.36 14.83 -6.03
CA LEU A 63 -4.67 14.95 -4.75
C LEU A 63 -3.80 13.74 -4.40
N PHE A 64 -4.06 12.59 -5.04
CA PHE A 64 -3.17 11.44 -4.97
C PHE A 64 -1.98 11.59 -5.91
N TRP A 65 -2.20 12.08 -7.12
CA TRP A 65 -1.12 12.26 -8.10
C TRP A 65 -0.12 13.33 -7.65
N GLU A 66 -0.59 14.45 -7.09
CA GLU A 66 0.27 15.50 -6.53
C GLU A 66 1.13 14.98 -5.38
N LEU A 67 0.57 14.14 -4.52
CA LEU A 67 1.28 13.56 -3.39
C LEU A 67 2.20 12.39 -3.82
N SER A 68 1.85 11.66 -4.85
CA SER A 68 2.57 10.46 -5.32
C SER A 68 4.03 10.78 -5.67
N THR A 69 4.28 11.90 -6.36
CA THR A 69 5.64 12.33 -6.70
C THR A 69 6.48 12.55 -5.45
N ALA A 70 5.92 13.19 -4.42
CA ALA A 70 6.63 13.44 -3.18
C ALA A 70 6.89 12.17 -2.36
N VAL A 71 5.99 11.18 -2.44
CA VAL A 71 6.13 9.89 -1.72
C VAL A 71 7.11 8.96 -2.42
N ALA A 72 7.14 8.94 -3.75
CA ALA A 72 8.04 8.09 -4.53
C ALA A 72 9.52 8.38 -4.25
N ASP A 73 9.85 9.64 -3.94
CA ASP A 73 11.22 10.06 -3.58
C ASP A 73 11.55 9.87 -2.09
N TYR A 74 10.60 9.36 -1.28
CA TYR A 74 10.75 9.26 0.16
C TYR A 74 11.18 7.84 0.58
N PRO A 75 12.42 7.64 1.06
CA PRO A 75 12.97 6.30 1.29
C PRO A 75 12.49 5.62 2.58
N GLY A 76 11.46 6.15 3.25
CA GLY A 76 11.03 5.57 4.52
C GLY A 76 9.77 6.20 5.09
N PHE A 77 9.37 5.70 6.26
CA PHE A 77 8.23 6.17 7.01
C PHE A 77 8.65 7.14 8.12
N THR A 78 7.99 8.31 8.21
CA THR A 78 8.16 9.26 9.31
C THR A 78 6.85 9.41 10.07
N PRO A 79 6.84 9.16 11.39
CA PRO A 79 5.67 9.39 12.22
C PRO A 79 5.16 10.84 12.12
N PRO A 80 3.85 11.05 11.94
CA PRO A 80 3.31 12.40 11.74
C PRO A 80 3.34 13.22 13.04
N GLY A 81 3.44 14.54 12.91
CA GLY A 81 3.50 15.44 14.07
C GLY A 81 2.28 15.33 15.00
N PHE A 82 1.11 14.97 14.49
CA PHE A 82 -0.06 14.74 15.34
C PHE A 82 0.09 13.50 16.24
N PHE A 83 0.87 12.48 15.82
CA PHE A 83 1.11 11.30 16.63
C PHE A 83 1.93 11.64 17.90
N THR A 84 2.92 12.51 17.75
CA THR A 84 3.66 13.04 18.92
C THR A 84 2.74 13.77 19.90
N ARG A 85 1.75 14.50 19.40
CA ARG A 85 0.72 15.13 20.26
C ARG A 85 -0.19 14.12 20.96
N MET A 86 -0.53 13.01 20.28
CA MET A 86 -1.27 11.90 20.90
C MET A 86 -0.48 11.24 22.01
N LEU A 87 0.82 11.00 21.82
CA LEU A 87 1.72 10.48 22.84
C LEU A 87 1.76 11.40 24.07
N ALA A 88 1.95 12.71 23.86
CA ALA A 88 1.95 13.68 24.94
C ALA A 88 0.62 13.70 25.71
N TYR A 89 -0.50 13.60 25.00
CA TYR A 89 -1.82 13.51 25.62
C TYR A 89 -1.95 12.24 26.49
N ASP A 90 -1.58 11.07 25.95
CA ASP A 90 -1.66 9.80 26.67
C ASP A 90 -0.79 9.80 27.94
N LYS A 91 0.39 10.45 27.90
CA LYS A 91 1.24 10.61 29.10
C LYS A 91 0.55 11.41 30.21
N VAL A 92 -0.19 12.45 29.84
CA VAL A 92 -0.89 13.31 30.82
C VAL A 92 -2.11 12.62 31.41
N VAL A 93 -2.87 11.89 30.59
CA VAL A 93 -4.15 11.29 31.04
C VAL A 93 -4.04 9.81 31.42
N GLY A 94 -2.87 9.19 31.25
CA GLY A 94 -2.69 7.74 31.45
C GLY A 94 -3.45 6.92 30.40
N GLY A 95 -3.56 7.46 29.16
CA GLY A 95 -4.32 6.85 28.07
C GLY A 95 -3.53 5.83 27.25
N THR A 96 -4.19 5.24 26.25
CA THR A 96 -3.62 4.27 25.30
C THR A 96 -4.00 4.60 23.85
N LEU A 97 -4.34 5.84 23.58
CA LEU A 97 -4.90 6.26 22.30
C LEU A 97 -3.87 6.15 21.17
N SER A 98 -2.62 6.55 21.45
CA SER A 98 -1.50 6.45 20.51
C SER A 98 -1.20 5.00 20.15
N ARG A 99 -1.17 4.09 21.13
CA ARG A 99 -0.96 2.66 20.86
C ARG A 99 -2.09 2.06 20.03
N ARG A 100 -3.36 2.37 20.35
CA ARG A 100 -4.50 1.93 19.56
C ARG A 100 -4.46 2.50 18.15
N PHE A 101 -3.96 3.72 17.97
CA PHE A 101 -3.76 4.30 16.67
C PHE A 101 -2.74 3.50 15.86
N ALA A 102 -1.59 3.15 16.46
CA ALA A 102 -0.56 2.36 15.79
C ALA A 102 -1.09 0.99 15.34
N ASP A 103 -1.79 0.25 16.22
CA ASP A 103 -2.39 -1.04 15.89
C ASP A 103 -3.42 -0.94 14.75
N LEU A 104 -4.29 0.09 14.77
CA LEU A 104 -5.29 0.31 13.72
C LEU A 104 -4.66 0.76 12.41
N MET A 105 -3.56 1.51 12.46
CA MET A 105 -2.84 1.95 11.29
C MET A 105 -2.25 0.77 10.51
N THR A 106 -1.65 -0.19 11.23
CA THR A 106 -1.14 -1.43 10.64
C THR A 106 -2.24 -2.18 9.89
N LEU A 107 -3.40 -2.40 10.53
CA LEU A 107 -4.54 -3.05 9.89
C LEU A 107 -5.05 -2.29 8.66
N MET A 108 -5.07 -0.97 8.71
CA MET A 108 -5.53 -0.14 7.60
C MET A 108 -4.56 -0.20 6.40
N LEU A 109 -3.25 -0.26 6.66
CA LEU A 109 -2.26 -0.46 5.60
C LEU A 109 -2.42 -1.81 4.92
N LEU A 110 -2.62 -2.88 5.68
CA LEU A 110 -2.90 -4.20 5.11
C LEU A 110 -4.21 -4.23 4.29
N LEU A 111 -5.22 -3.47 4.70
CA LEU A 111 -6.43 -3.31 3.89
C LEU A 111 -6.14 -2.56 2.58
N PHE A 112 -5.28 -1.55 2.58
CA PHE A 112 -4.89 -0.87 1.34
C PHE A 112 -4.05 -1.76 0.43
N ALA A 113 -3.19 -2.61 0.97
CA ALA A 113 -2.46 -3.61 0.20
C ALA A 113 -3.40 -4.61 -0.51
N ALA A 114 -4.48 -4.99 0.14
CA ALA A 114 -5.43 -5.98 -0.38
C ALA A 114 -6.33 -5.46 -1.52
N VAL A 115 -6.03 -4.34 -2.15
CA VAL A 115 -6.86 -3.75 -3.24
C VAL A 115 -7.00 -4.67 -4.46
N ASP A 116 -6.03 -5.51 -4.71
CA ASP A 116 -6.02 -6.50 -5.81
C ASP A 116 -6.18 -7.96 -5.32
N ASP A 117 -6.63 -8.13 -4.07
CA ASP A 117 -6.80 -9.42 -3.38
C ASP A 117 -5.49 -10.17 -3.10
N VAL A 118 -4.36 -9.48 -3.22
CA VAL A 118 -3.01 -10.02 -2.95
C VAL A 118 -2.26 -9.04 -2.06
N VAL A 119 -1.61 -9.54 -1.03
CA VAL A 119 -0.65 -8.75 -0.23
C VAL A 119 0.73 -9.30 -0.49
N SER A 120 1.62 -8.51 -1.07
CA SER A 120 3.01 -8.86 -1.35
C SER A 120 3.88 -8.83 -0.08
N GLU A 121 5.07 -9.41 -0.16
CA GLU A 121 6.05 -9.34 0.95
C GLU A 121 6.53 -7.90 1.16
N GLU A 122 6.68 -7.13 0.09
CA GLU A 122 7.08 -5.73 0.10
C GLU A 122 6.03 -4.85 0.77
N GLU A 123 4.75 -5.05 0.45
CA GLU A 123 3.64 -4.34 1.09
C GLU A 123 3.50 -4.68 2.57
N ALA A 124 3.57 -5.96 2.92
CA ALA A 124 3.59 -6.38 4.32
C ALA A 124 4.81 -5.81 5.06
N GLY A 125 5.98 -5.78 4.42
CA GLY A 125 7.20 -5.18 4.95
C GLY A 125 7.04 -3.68 5.21
N PHE A 126 6.42 -2.93 4.30
CA PHE A 126 6.12 -1.51 4.51
C PHE A 126 5.13 -1.29 5.67
N ALA A 127 4.08 -2.10 5.76
CA ALA A 127 3.14 -2.04 6.88
C ALA A 127 3.83 -2.32 8.22
N GLY A 128 4.74 -3.30 8.26
CA GLY A 128 5.58 -3.61 9.41
C GLY A 128 6.48 -2.46 9.82
N LEU A 129 7.18 -1.85 8.87
CA LEU A 129 8.04 -0.67 9.11
C LEU A 129 7.25 0.49 9.74
N CYS A 130 6.05 0.77 9.23
CA CYS A 130 5.17 1.80 9.80
C CYS A 130 4.74 1.46 11.24
N ALA A 131 4.38 0.20 11.47
CA ALA A 131 3.99 -0.30 12.79
C ALA A 131 5.13 -0.15 13.80
N ASP A 132 6.31 -0.64 13.46
CA ASP A 132 7.49 -0.61 14.33
C ASP A 132 7.89 0.84 14.69
N ALA A 133 7.83 1.75 13.73
CA ALA A 133 8.13 3.15 13.98
C ALA A 133 7.14 3.80 14.97
N LEU A 134 5.84 3.54 14.84
CA LEU A 134 4.81 4.09 15.73
C LEU A 134 4.83 3.42 17.10
N ILE A 135 4.93 2.10 17.15
CA ILE A 135 4.96 1.32 18.38
C ILE A 135 6.24 1.61 19.17
N GLY A 136 7.39 1.69 18.50
CA GLY A 136 8.65 2.04 19.14
C GLY A 136 8.63 3.42 19.82
N LEU A 137 7.87 4.39 19.27
CA LEU A 137 7.64 5.66 19.96
C LEU A 137 6.76 5.49 21.21
N CYS A 138 5.70 4.67 21.14
CA CYS A 138 4.89 4.37 22.33
C CYS A 138 5.73 3.71 23.43
N GLU A 139 6.60 2.78 23.06
CA GLU A 139 7.49 2.08 24.01
C GLU A 139 8.49 3.01 24.68
N LYS A 140 9.14 3.90 23.89
CA LYS A 140 10.04 4.92 24.44
C LYS A 140 9.37 5.83 25.47
N GLU A 141 8.08 6.07 25.31
CA GLU A 141 7.29 6.91 26.22
C GLU A 141 6.62 6.11 27.35
N GLY A 142 6.89 4.79 27.47
CA GLY A 142 6.30 3.92 28.49
C GLY A 142 4.80 3.65 28.28
N LEU A 143 4.30 3.89 27.07
CA LEU A 143 2.88 3.73 26.70
C LEU A 143 2.60 2.38 26.02
N SER A 144 3.52 1.43 26.13
CA SER A 144 3.34 0.07 25.64
C SER A 144 2.27 -0.65 26.45
N ALA A 145 1.26 -1.18 25.78
CA ALA A 145 0.19 -1.95 26.41
C ALA A 145 0.62 -3.41 26.74
N GLY A 146 1.92 -3.74 26.62
CA GLY A 146 2.44 -5.10 26.81
C GLY A 146 1.97 -6.11 25.75
N LYS A 147 1.20 -5.66 24.76
CA LYS A 147 0.75 -6.49 23.64
C LYS A 147 1.78 -6.40 22.50
N PRO A 148 2.24 -7.55 21.95
CA PRO A 148 3.14 -7.53 20.80
C PRO A 148 2.50 -6.82 19.60
N PRO A 149 3.32 -6.30 18.66
CA PRO A 149 2.83 -5.84 17.36
C PRO A 149 2.08 -6.95 16.62
N LEU A 150 1.20 -6.56 15.70
CA LEU A 150 0.55 -7.49 14.79
C LEU A 150 1.62 -8.12 13.89
N ASP A 151 1.62 -9.43 13.75
CA ASP A 151 2.49 -10.11 12.80
C ASP A 151 1.92 -9.93 11.38
N VAL A 152 2.54 -9.01 10.64
CA VAL A 152 2.12 -8.66 9.28
C VAL A 152 2.41 -9.77 8.28
N THR A 153 3.33 -10.69 8.58
CA THR A 153 3.70 -11.78 7.67
C THR A 153 2.60 -12.81 7.49
N GLU A 154 1.68 -12.90 8.47
CA GLU A 154 0.50 -13.77 8.38
C GLU A 154 -0.46 -13.36 7.26
N PHE A 155 -0.40 -12.09 6.82
CA PHE A 155 -1.28 -11.54 5.78
C PHE A 155 -0.71 -11.63 4.37
N VAL A 156 0.57 -12.04 4.22
CA VAL A 156 1.18 -12.22 2.90
C VAL A 156 0.44 -13.32 2.13
N THR A 157 -0.09 -12.94 0.98
CA THR A 157 -0.77 -13.88 0.09
C THR A 157 0.26 -14.71 -0.65
N ARG A 158 0.44 -15.95 -0.23
CA ARG A 158 1.27 -16.91 -0.95
C ARG A 158 0.55 -17.31 -2.23
N ARG A 159 1.01 -16.83 -3.37
CA ARG A 159 0.59 -17.37 -4.66
C ARG A 159 1.06 -18.83 -4.69
N SER A 160 0.15 -19.79 -4.59
CA SER A 160 0.45 -21.15 -4.99
C SER A 160 0.92 -21.10 -6.44
N PRO A 161 2.08 -21.70 -6.79
CA PRO A 161 2.52 -21.73 -8.18
C PRO A 161 1.37 -22.31 -9.01
N SER A 162 0.89 -21.53 -9.97
CA SER A 162 -0.19 -21.94 -10.87
C SER A 162 0.26 -23.21 -11.57
N PRO A 163 -0.50 -24.32 -11.57
CA PRO A 163 -0.09 -25.58 -12.19
C PRO A 163 0.05 -25.49 -13.73
N GLU A 164 -0.21 -24.34 -14.34
CA GLU A 164 -0.21 -24.17 -15.79
C GLU A 164 1.15 -23.84 -16.42
N GLN A 165 2.26 -23.72 -15.65
CA GLN A 165 3.58 -23.45 -16.24
C GLN A 165 4.51 -24.66 -16.34
N SER A 166 4.01 -25.88 -16.09
CA SER A 166 4.83 -27.12 -16.12
C SER A 166 4.54 -28.06 -17.28
N THR A 167 3.91 -27.61 -18.38
CA THR A 167 3.80 -28.45 -19.58
C THR A 167 3.93 -27.61 -20.85
N ALA A 168 5.14 -27.11 -21.12
CA ALA A 168 5.55 -26.89 -22.49
C ALA A 168 6.27 -28.13 -22.95
N PRO A 169 5.73 -28.98 -23.84
CA PRO A 169 6.48 -30.03 -24.46
C PRO A 169 7.52 -29.40 -25.40
N ALA A 170 8.79 -29.61 -25.04
CA ALA A 170 9.89 -29.42 -25.98
C ALA A 170 9.70 -30.38 -27.16
N GLY A 171 9.23 -29.88 -28.28
CA GLY A 171 9.19 -30.73 -29.47
C GLY A 171 8.16 -30.34 -30.52
N GLU A 172 8.20 -29.11 -31.07
CA GLU A 172 7.61 -28.85 -32.39
C GLU A 172 8.16 -27.55 -32.98
N LYS A 173 9.46 -27.51 -33.26
CA LYS A 173 10.10 -26.45 -34.05
C LYS A 173 10.98 -27.02 -35.17
N LYS A 174 10.48 -28.03 -35.89
CA LYS A 174 11.24 -28.58 -37.03
C LYS A 174 10.37 -28.96 -38.26
N ALA A 175 9.12 -28.53 -38.30
CA ALA A 175 8.25 -28.84 -39.43
C ALA A 175 7.79 -27.60 -40.25
N GLU A 176 7.95 -26.38 -39.73
CA GLU A 176 7.49 -25.18 -40.46
C GLU A 176 8.55 -24.52 -41.34
N GLU A 177 9.83 -24.82 -41.14
CA GLU A 177 10.92 -24.21 -41.97
C GLU A 177 11.09 -24.87 -43.33
N LYS A 178 10.39 -25.99 -43.59
CA LYS A 178 10.47 -26.72 -44.87
C LYS A 178 9.30 -26.49 -45.83
N ALA A 179 8.25 -25.79 -45.37
CA ALA A 179 7.09 -25.45 -46.20
C ALA A 179 7.22 -24.08 -46.89
N GLU A 180 8.02 -23.18 -46.32
CA GLU A 180 8.20 -21.82 -46.86
C GLU A 180 9.21 -21.76 -48.00
N GLU A 181 10.15 -22.72 -48.08
CA GLU A 181 11.17 -22.79 -49.14
C GLU A 181 10.61 -23.35 -50.47
N THR A 182 9.47 -24.07 -50.42
CA THR A 182 8.84 -24.65 -51.62
C THR A 182 7.89 -23.72 -52.32
N GLU A 183 7.29 -22.73 -51.63
CA GLU A 183 6.41 -21.71 -52.19
C GLU A 183 7.17 -20.55 -52.87
N ALA A 184 8.43 -20.31 -52.48
CA ALA A 184 9.27 -19.27 -53.06
C ALA A 184 9.85 -19.71 -54.43
N GLU A 185 10.12 -20.98 -54.67
CA GLU A 185 10.62 -21.48 -55.94
C GLU A 185 9.51 -21.57 -57.04
N GLU A 186 8.26 -21.83 -56.67
CA GLU A 186 7.15 -21.92 -57.65
C GLU A 186 6.70 -20.55 -58.16
N LYS A 187 6.92 -19.48 -57.38
CA LYS A 187 6.61 -18.09 -57.82
C LYS A 187 7.69 -17.46 -58.72
N ALA A 188 8.92 -17.93 -58.66
CA ALA A 188 10.02 -17.42 -59.48
C ALA A 188 9.98 -17.96 -60.92
N SER A 189 9.38 -19.14 -61.10
CA SER A 189 9.28 -19.78 -62.42
C SER A 189 8.11 -19.29 -63.29
N SER A 190 7.19 -18.48 -62.73
CA SER A 190 5.97 -18.02 -63.43
C SER A 190 6.07 -16.58 -64.01
N LEU A 191 7.25 -15.97 -63.95
CA LEU A 191 7.50 -14.61 -64.41
C LEU A 191 8.45 -14.49 -65.62
N GLU A 192 8.82 -15.61 -66.26
CA GLU A 192 9.65 -15.62 -67.47
C GLU A 192 8.95 -16.27 -68.68
N GLU A 193 7.64 -16.06 -68.90
CA GLU A 193 6.99 -16.27 -70.17
C GLU A 193 6.22 -15.03 -70.65
#